data_0410dc7ac9558ccc59412b43ee81e556
#
_entry.id   0410dc7ac9558ccc59412b43ee81e556
#
_cell.length_a   1.000
_cell.length_b   1.000
_cell.length_c   1.000
_cell.angle_alpha   90.00
_cell.angle_beta   90.00
_cell.angle_gamma   90.00
#
_symmetry.space_group_name_H-M   'P 1'
#
loop_
_entity.id
_entity.type
_entity.pdbx_description
1 polymer ?
#
loop_
_entity_poly.entity_id
_entity_poly.type
_entity_poly.pdbx_seq_one_letter_code
_entity_poly.pdbx_strand_id
1 'polypeptide(L)'
;DIDKHMLQILKDEVDNYKAAYNLVDFTDMIEKFNVSELCPKYDVVFIDEAQDLSPIQWKMYDILKKNSKHVILAGDDDQAIYGWAGADVQRFQDEPAKNIILPQSYRVPQAVQQIADQILNRIPDNRRIKKQWASRPEGGSVDHITSIEDVPLHEGDWLILARTNDKLIKLKSILKEMAIYFEIKGRKSYKTRLYTAVK
;
A
#
# COMPACT_ATOMS: atom_id res chain seq x y z
N ASP A 1 -20.63 16.20 -3.20
CA ASP A 1 -20.40 15.78 -4.61
C ASP A 1 -19.45 16.77 -5.25
N ILE A 2 -18.34 16.26 -5.78
CA ILE A 2 -17.42 17.11 -6.55
C ILE A 2 -18.04 17.32 -7.93
N ASP A 3 -18.15 18.58 -8.34
CA ASP A 3 -18.69 18.92 -9.64
C ASP A 3 -17.75 18.40 -10.75
N LYS A 4 -18.28 17.51 -11.60
CA LYS A 4 -17.53 16.92 -12.72
C LYS A 4 -16.99 17.97 -13.69
N HIS A 5 -17.72 19.08 -13.85
CA HIS A 5 -17.28 20.17 -14.70
C HIS A 5 -16.06 20.88 -14.12
N MET A 6 -16.05 21.13 -12.81
CA MET A 6 -14.89 21.70 -12.12
C MET A 6 -13.67 20.77 -12.18
N LEU A 7 -13.88 19.46 -12.07
CA LEU A 7 -12.78 18.50 -12.22
C LEU A 7 -12.20 18.52 -13.64
N GLN A 8 -13.05 18.66 -14.66
CA GLN A 8 -12.56 18.74 -16.04
C GLN A 8 -11.75 20.02 -16.25
N ILE A 9 -12.23 21.17 -15.78
CA ILE A 9 -11.49 22.44 -15.85
C ILE A 9 -10.12 22.31 -15.17
N LEU A 10 -10.10 21.76 -13.95
CA LEU A 10 -8.84 21.57 -13.21
C LEU A 10 -7.86 20.67 -13.97
N LYS A 11 -8.37 19.58 -14.56
CA LYS A 11 -7.55 18.68 -15.38
C LYS A 11 -6.97 19.43 -16.58
N ASP A 12 -7.78 20.16 -17.32
CA ASP A 12 -7.35 20.89 -18.52
C ASP A 12 -6.29 21.96 -18.18
N GLU A 13 -6.45 22.68 -17.05
CA GLU A 13 -5.47 23.65 -16.56
C GLU A 13 -4.13 22.98 -16.14
N VAL A 14 -4.19 21.82 -15.47
CA VAL A 14 -2.99 21.05 -15.12
C VAL A 14 -2.27 20.57 -16.38
N ASP A 15 -3.00 20.07 -17.37
CA ASP A 15 -2.43 19.60 -18.64
C ASP A 15 -1.81 20.76 -19.44
N ASN A 16 -2.48 21.93 -19.49
CA ASN A 16 -1.95 23.16 -20.08
C ASN A 16 -0.65 23.63 -19.37
N TYR A 17 -0.64 23.61 -18.05
CA TYR A 17 0.56 23.95 -17.26
C TYR A 17 1.72 23.00 -17.56
N LYS A 18 1.47 21.69 -17.56
CA LYS A 18 2.49 20.70 -17.90
C LYS A 18 3.04 20.92 -19.31
N ALA A 19 2.17 21.19 -20.28
CA ALA A 19 2.59 21.47 -21.65
C ALA A 19 3.43 22.74 -21.76
N ALA A 20 3.01 23.86 -21.12
CA ALA A 20 3.70 25.14 -21.16
C ALA A 20 5.13 25.07 -20.56
N TYR A 21 5.34 24.25 -19.54
CA TYR A 21 6.62 24.10 -18.85
C TYR A 21 7.39 22.83 -19.20
N ASN A 22 6.92 22.05 -20.19
CA ASN A 22 7.49 20.77 -20.60
C ASN A 22 7.68 19.81 -19.43
N LEU A 23 6.67 19.70 -18.58
CA LEU A 23 6.64 18.83 -17.40
C LEU A 23 5.90 17.53 -17.69
N VAL A 24 6.29 16.47 -16.99
CA VAL A 24 5.61 15.19 -16.98
C VAL A 24 5.46 14.69 -15.53
N ASP A 25 4.31 14.14 -15.19
CA ASP A 25 4.13 13.42 -13.95
C ASP A 25 4.26 11.89 -14.18
N PHE A 26 4.13 11.12 -13.09
CA PHE A 26 4.25 9.65 -13.18
C PHE A 26 3.15 9.03 -14.04
N THR A 27 1.95 9.58 -14.05
CA THR A 27 0.84 9.11 -14.86
C THR A 27 1.13 9.34 -16.34
N ASP A 28 1.61 10.54 -16.70
CA ASP A 28 2.01 10.87 -18.08
C ASP A 28 3.10 9.92 -18.61
N MET A 29 4.03 9.51 -17.75
CA MET A 29 5.08 8.56 -18.13
C MET A 29 4.50 7.21 -18.53
N ILE A 30 3.55 6.69 -17.74
CA ILE A 30 2.87 5.42 -18.01
C ILE A 30 1.98 5.56 -19.26
N GLU A 31 1.26 6.68 -19.41
CA GLU A 31 0.43 6.93 -20.58
C GLU A 31 1.26 6.98 -21.87
N LYS A 32 2.39 7.69 -21.86
CA LYS A 32 3.32 7.75 -22.99
C LYS A 32 3.88 6.37 -23.35
N PHE A 33 4.24 5.56 -22.35
CA PHE A 33 4.66 4.18 -22.59
C PHE A 33 3.53 3.38 -23.25
N ASN A 34 2.30 3.47 -22.73
CA ASN A 34 1.15 2.74 -23.25
C ASN A 34 0.78 3.14 -24.69
N VAL A 35 0.96 4.42 -25.05
CA VAL A 35 0.66 4.94 -26.39
C VAL A 35 1.79 4.60 -27.39
N SER A 36 3.04 4.70 -26.95
CA SER A 36 4.19 4.44 -27.82
C SER A 36 4.34 2.97 -28.20
N GLU A 37 3.86 2.06 -27.34
CA GLU A 37 4.07 0.61 -27.43
C GLU A 37 5.55 0.19 -27.60
N LEU A 38 6.48 1.12 -27.33
CA LEU A 38 7.92 0.89 -27.42
C LEU A 38 8.37 0.12 -26.16
N CYS A 39 8.21 -1.20 -26.22
CA CYS A 39 8.57 -2.08 -25.13
C CYS A 39 9.72 -3.00 -25.55
N PRO A 40 10.83 -3.03 -24.82
CA PRO A 40 11.88 -4.02 -25.04
C PRO A 40 11.35 -5.44 -24.86
N LYS A 41 12.02 -6.42 -25.46
CA LYS A 41 11.74 -7.83 -25.20
C LYS A 41 12.44 -8.27 -23.93
N TYR A 42 11.71 -8.97 -23.07
CA TYR A 42 12.23 -9.52 -21.82
C TYR A 42 12.11 -11.05 -21.80
N ASP A 43 13.02 -11.72 -21.13
CA ASP A 43 12.87 -13.14 -20.85
C ASP A 43 11.88 -13.36 -19.72
N VAL A 44 11.99 -12.58 -18.66
CA VAL A 44 11.10 -12.64 -17.48
C VAL A 44 10.79 -11.23 -16.98
N VAL A 45 9.54 -11.00 -16.64
CA VAL A 45 9.07 -9.79 -15.94
C VAL A 45 8.44 -10.20 -14.62
N PHE A 46 8.85 -9.56 -13.54
CA PHE A 46 8.23 -9.68 -12.22
C PHE A 46 7.46 -8.41 -11.91
N ILE A 47 6.24 -8.58 -11.43
CA ILE A 47 5.40 -7.48 -10.97
C ILE A 47 4.98 -7.81 -9.54
N ASP A 48 5.39 -6.97 -8.61
CA ASP A 48 5.07 -7.10 -7.19
C ASP A 48 3.90 -6.19 -6.81
N GLU A 49 3.19 -6.53 -5.73
CA GLU A 49 2.00 -5.83 -5.23
C GLU A 49 0.94 -5.61 -6.33
N ALA A 50 0.73 -6.64 -7.16
CA ALA A 50 -0.12 -6.52 -8.35
C ALA A 50 -1.60 -6.23 -8.04
N GLN A 51 -2.09 -6.48 -6.81
CA GLN A 51 -3.42 -6.11 -6.35
C GLN A 51 -3.64 -4.59 -6.27
N ASP A 52 -2.56 -3.80 -6.26
CA ASP A 52 -2.62 -2.33 -6.15
C ASP A 52 -2.52 -1.62 -7.51
N LEU A 53 -2.42 -2.37 -8.61
CA LEU A 53 -2.31 -1.80 -9.95
C LEU A 53 -3.61 -1.10 -10.36
N SER A 54 -3.47 0.14 -10.82
CA SER A 54 -4.54 0.92 -11.45
C SER A 54 -4.80 0.47 -12.90
N PRO A 55 -5.94 0.83 -13.53
CA PRO A 55 -6.25 0.45 -14.90
C PRO A 55 -5.19 0.87 -15.93
N ILE A 56 -4.52 2.00 -15.72
CA ILE A 56 -3.44 2.46 -16.60
C ILE A 56 -2.18 1.59 -16.46
N GLN A 57 -1.88 1.13 -15.25
CA GLN A 57 -0.78 0.20 -14.99
C GLN A 57 -1.10 -1.21 -15.51
N TRP A 58 -2.35 -1.64 -15.47
CA TRP A 58 -2.79 -2.87 -16.12
C TRP A 58 -2.61 -2.84 -17.64
N LYS A 59 -2.85 -1.68 -18.30
CA LYS A 59 -2.51 -1.53 -19.73
C LYS A 59 -1.01 -1.69 -19.99
N MET A 60 -0.18 -1.11 -19.12
CA MET A 60 1.27 -1.30 -19.20
C MET A 60 1.65 -2.77 -19.01
N TYR A 61 1.02 -3.46 -18.07
CA TYR A 61 1.19 -4.90 -17.87
C TYR A 61 0.87 -5.70 -19.15
N ASP A 62 -0.24 -5.41 -19.83
CA ASP A 62 -0.63 -6.10 -21.03
C ASP A 62 0.41 -5.94 -22.17
N ILE A 63 1.04 -4.76 -22.26
CA ILE A 63 2.15 -4.52 -23.21
C ILE A 63 3.40 -5.31 -22.82
N LEU A 64 3.77 -5.28 -21.55
CA LEU A 64 4.90 -6.05 -21.01
C LEU A 64 4.71 -7.56 -21.24
N LYS A 65 3.50 -8.06 -20.98
CA LYS A 65 3.13 -9.46 -21.15
C LYS A 65 3.30 -9.91 -22.62
N LYS A 66 2.90 -9.10 -23.59
CA LYS A 66 3.08 -9.38 -25.02
C LYS A 66 4.55 -9.41 -25.44
N ASN A 67 5.41 -8.66 -24.74
CA ASN A 67 6.84 -8.53 -25.06
C ASN A 67 7.75 -9.38 -24.16
N SER A 68 7.19 -10.30 -23.38
CA SER A 68 7.95 -11.13 -22.43
C SER A 68 7.68 -12.61 -22.66
N LYS A 69 8.69 -13.47 -22.45
CA LYS A 69 8.50 -14.93 -22.50
C LYS A 69 7.72 -15.43 -21.30
N HIS A 70 8.00 -14.86 -20.12
CA HIS A 70 7.35 -15.22 -18.86
C HIS A 70 7.02 -13.95 -18.08
N VAL A 71 5.84 -13.92 -17.45
CA VAL A 71 5.46 -12.88 -16.50
C VAL A 71 5.03 -13.55 -15.21
N ILE A 72 5.53 -13.06 -14.11
CA ILE A 72 5.20 -13.51 -12.75
C ILE A 72 4.59 -12.33 -12.01
N LEU A 73 3.34 -12.49 -11.58
CA LEU A 73 2.65 -11.56 -10.71
C LEU A 73 2.76 -12.04 -9.27
N ALA A 74 3.22 -11.19 -8.39
CA ALA A 74 3.13 -11.38 -6.94
C ALA A 74 2.13 -10.37 -6.37
N GLY A 75 1.30 -10.81 -5.43
CA GLY A 75 0.31 -9.95 -4.82
C GLY A 75 -0.58 -10.70 -3.83
N ASP A 76 -1.34 -9.95 -3.06
CA ASP A 76 -2.27 -10.46 -2.08
C ASP A 76 -3.55 -9.63 -2.09
N ASP A 77 -4.63 -10.17 -2.67
CA ASP A 77 -5.93 -9.49 -2.75
C ASP A 77 -6.53 -9.18 -1.38
N ASP A 78 -6.19 -9.93 -0.34
CA ASP A 78 -6.60 -9.63 1.04
C ASP A 78 -5.92 -8.36 1.60
N GLN A 79 -4.81 -7.91 1.00
CA GLN A 79 -4.11 -6.67 1.36
C GLN A 79 -4.48 -5.48 0.46
N ALA A 80 -5.42 -5.63 -0.45
CA ALA A 80 -5.85 -4.59 -1.37
C ALA A 80 -6.62 -3.48 -0.64
N ILE A 81 -5.93 -2.43 -0.24
CA ILE A 81 -6.49 -1.27 0.48
C ILE A 81 -6.54 0.01 -0.36
N TYR A 82 -6.03 -0.01 -1.58
CA TYR A 82 -5.93 1.17 -2.45
C TYR A 82 -7.04 1.28 -3.51
N GLY A 83 -8.16 0.57 -3.34
CA GLY A 83 -9.33 0.71 -4.21
C GLY A 83 -9.84 2.16 -4.32
N TRP A 84 -9.75 2.95 -3.25
CA TRP A 84 -10.07 4.37 -3.24
C TRP A 84 -9.11 5.23 -4.10
N ALA A 85 -7.91 4.75 -4.37
CA ALA A 85 -6.91 5.38 -5.24
C ALA A 85 -6.94 4.83 -6.67
N GLY A 86 -7.92 3.97 -6.98
CA GLY A 86 -8.15 3.44 -8.31
C GLY A 86 -7.49 2.08 -8.60
N ALA A 87 -7.05 1.35 -7.57
CA ALA A 87 -6.55 -0.02 -7.77
C ALA A 87 -7.68 -0.94 -8.29
N ASP A 88 -7.37 -1.76 -9.28
CA ASP A 88 -8.29 -2.72 -9.90
C ASP A 88 -7.97 -4.15 -9.41
N VAL A 89 -8.46 -4.46 -8.23
CA VAL A 89 -8.27 -5.76 -7.58
C VAL A 89 -8.96 -6.89 -8.35
N GLN A 90 -10.11 -6.59 -8.97
CA GLN A 90 -10.86 -7.57 -9.74
C GLN A 90 -10.02 -8.07 -10.93
N ARG A 91 -9.33 -7.17 -11.61
CA ARG A 91 -8.43 -7.52 -12.71
C ARG A 91 -7.30 -8.46 -12.23
N PHE A 92 -6.76 -8.24 -11.03
CA PHE A 92 -5.76 -9.13 -10.44
C PHE A 92 -6.32 -10.54 -10.16
N GLN A 93 -7.53 -10.63 -9.60
CA GLN A 93 -8.19 -11.89 -9.29
C GLN A 93 -8.56 -12.69 -10.57
N ASP A 94 -8.97 -11.98 -11.62
CA ASP A 94 -9.41 -12.56 -12.90
C ASP A 94 -8.27 -12.86 -13.86
N GLU A 95 -7.02 -12.51 -13.52
CA GLU A 95 -5.90 -12.74 -14.43
C GLU A 95 -5.71 -14.25 -14.71
N PRO A 96 -5.79 -14.70 -15.96
CA PRO A 96 -5.69 -16.12 -16.31
C PRO A 96 -4.25 -16.60 -16.18
N ALA A 97 -3.90 -17.09 -15.00
CA ALA A 97 -2.57 -17.59 -14.69
C ALA A 97 -2.62 -18.82 -13.79
N LYS A 98 -1.53 -19.58 -13.72
CA LYS A 98 -1.37 -20.62 -12.71
C LYS A 98 -1.10 -19.96 -11.35
N ASN A 99 -2.04 -20.06 -10.45
CA ASN A 99 -1.90 -19.55 -9.09
C ASN A 99 -1.04 -20.47 -8.22
N ILE A 100 -0.08 -19.87 -7.52
CA ILE A 100 0.75 -20.53 -6.52
C ILE A 100 0.62 -19.74 -5.22
N ILE A 101 0.13 -20.39 -4.18
CA ILE A 101 0.03 -19.79 -2.85
C ILE A 101 1.31 -20.12 -2.10
N LEU A 102 1.97 -19.09 -1.55
CA LEU A 102 3.12 -19.28 -0.68
C LEU A 102 2.63 -19.85 0.67
N PRO A 103 3.06 -21.05 1.05
CA PRO A 103 2.42 -21.79 2.16
C PRO A 103 2.90 -21.34 3.52
N GLN A 104 3.94 -20.53 3.63
CA GLN A 104 4.58 -20.16 4.89
C GLN A 104 4.84 -18.66 4.99
N SER A 105 4.41 -18.05 6.08
CA SER A 105 4.84 -16.71 6.48
C SER A 105 5.94 -16.80 7.54
N TYR A 106 7.05 -16.12 7.27
CA TYR A 106 8.17 -15.97 8.22
C TYR A 106 8.07 -14.69 9.04
N ARG A 107 7.08 -13.87 8.77
CA ARG A 107 6.90 -12.56 9.41
C ARG A 107 5.73 -12.54 10.40
N VAL A 108 4.59 -13.12 10.05
CA VAL A 108 3.34 -13.01 10.79
C VAL A 108 3.24 -14.08 11.88
N PRO A 109 3.15 -13.71 13.17
CA PRO A 109 2.94 -14.67 14.26
C PRO A 109 1.53 -15.26 14.25
N GLN A 110 1.37 -16.42 14.89
CA GLN A 110 0.08 -17.14 14.93
C GLN A 110 -1.04 -16.31 15.56
N ALA A 111 -0.77 -15.60 16.65
CA ALA A 111 -1.79 -14.75 17.30
C ALA A 111 -2.32 -13.64 16.36
N VAL A 112 -1.45 -13.05 15.56
CA VAL A 112 -1.82 -12.03 14.55
C VAL A 112 -2.59 -12.67 13.41
N GLN A 113 -2.17 -13.84 12.92
CA GLN A 113 -2.89 -14.59 11.88
C GLN A 113 -4.32 -14.91 12.31
N GLN A 114 -4.53 -15.39 13.53
CA GLN A 114 -5.87 -15.72 14.04
C GLN A 114 -6.83 -14.52 14.01
N ILE A 115 -6.35 -13.33 14.35
CA ILE A 115 -7.17 -12.10 14.27
C ILE A 115 -7.42 -11.71 12.82
N ALA A 116 -6.41 -11.80 11.96
CA ALA A 116 -6.56 -11.53 10.54
C ALA A 116 -7.60 -12.47 9.90
N ASP A 117 -7.53 -13.77 10.18
CA ASP A 117 -8.48 -14.76 9.67
C ASP A 117 -9.92 -14.49 10.15
N GLN A 118 -10.11 -14.05 11.39
CA GLN A 118 -11.45 -13.65 11.89
C GLN A 118 -12.02 -12.46 11.10
N ILE A 119 -11.18 -11.53 10.65
CA ILE A 119 -11.59 -10.38 9.83
C ILE A 119 -11.89 -10.86 8.40
N LEU A 120 -10.98 -11.64 7.81
CA LEU A 120 -11.10 -12.15 6.45
C LEU A 120 -12.31 -13.05 6.26
N ASN A 121 -12.67 -13.83 7.25
CA ASN A 121 -13.87 -14.70 7.22
C ASN A 121 -15.19 -13.92 7.16
N ARG A 122 -15.19 -12.60 7.34
CA ARG A 122 -16.36 -11.73 7.13
C ARG A 122 -16.51 -11.31 5.66
N ILE A 123 -15.49 -11.54 4.84
CA ILE A 123 -15.51 -11.21 3.40
C ILE A 123 -16.16 -12.40 2.67
N PRO A 124 -17.19 -12.17 1.83
CA PRO A 124 -17.81 -13.23 1.04
C PRO A 124 -16.79 -13.93 0.12
N ASP A 125 -16.94 -15.24 -0.02
CA ASP A 125 -16.03 -16.11 -0.79
C ASP A 125 -15.82 -15.69 -2.25
N ASN A 126 -16.81 -15.03 -2.85
CA ASN A 126 -16.73 -14.54 -4.23
C ASN A 126 -15.98 -13.20 -4.37
N ARG A 127 -15.43 -12.67 -3.28
CA ARG A 127 -14.70 -11.39 -3.27
C ARG A 127 -13.21 -11.52 -2.94
N ARG A 128 -12.73 -12.76 -2.76
CA ARG A 128 -11.33 -13.03 -2.43
C ARG A 128 -10.88 -14.40 -2.93
N ILE A 129 -9.59 -14.52 -3.17
CA ILE A 129 -8.94 -15.81 -3.41
C ILE A 129 -8.71 -16.48 -2.05
N LYS A 130 -9.30 -17.67 -1.82
CA LYS A 130 -9.03 -18.43 -0.59
C LYS A 130 -7.59 -18.91 -0.57
N LYS A 131 -6.88 -18.59 0.50
CA LYS A 131 -5.48 -18.94 0.72
C LYS A 131 -5.35 -19.72 2.03
N GLN A 132 -4.47 -20.72 2.01
CA GLN A 132 -4.06 -21.42 3.22
C GLN A 132 -2.55 -21.28 3.36
N TRP A 133 -2.12 -20.73 4.47
CA TRP A 133 -0.72 -20.54 4.78
C TRP A 133 -0.47 -20.69 6.29
N ALA A 134 0.73 -21.09 6.65
CA ALA A 134 1.14 -21.21 8.04
C ALA A 134 1.82 -19.90 8.50
N SER A 135 1.50 -19.50 9.72
CA SER A 135 2.17 -18.39 10.41
C SER A 135 3.57 -18.79 10.86
N ARG A 136 4.36 -17.80 11.25
CA ARG A 136 5.62 -18.02 11.96
C ARG A 136 5.32 -18.78 13.28
N PRO A 137 6.04 -19.90 13.58
CA PRO A 137 5.72 -20.75 14.73
C PRO A 137 5.99 -20.07 16.08
N GLU A 138 6.88 -19.07 16.11
CA GLU A 138 7.36 -18.47 17.35
C GLU A 138 6.93 -17.03 17.54
N GLY A 139 6.67 -16.66 18.80
CA GLY A 139 6.46 -15.29 19.27
C GLY A 139 5.13 -14.66 18.90
N GLY A 140 4.97 -13.45 19.38
CA GLY A 140 3.83 -12.58 19.11
C GLY A 140 2.64 -12.79 20.05
N SER A 141 2.08 -11.67 20.49
CA SER A 141 0.81 -11.60 21.21
C SER A 141 -0.09 -10.56 20.55
N VAL A 142 -1.36 -10.60 20.88
CA VAL A 142 -2.33 -9.56 20.51
C VAL A 142 -3.08 -9.18 21.77
N ASP A 143 -2.95 -7.93 22.16
CA ASP A 143 -3.56 -7.36 23.34
C ASP A 143 -4.54 -6.26 22.94
N HIS A 144 -5.68 -6.20 23.63
CA HIS A 144 -6.66 -5.13 23.47
C HIS A 144 -6.44 -4.08 24.56
N ILE A 145 -6.25 -2.85 24.13
CA ILE A 145 -6.07 -1.70 25.04
C ILE A 145 -7.23 -0.73 24.88
N THR A 146 -7.52 0.01 25.94
CA THR A 146 -8.53 1.09 25.92
C THR A 146 -7.90 2.47 25.72
N SER A 147 -6.68 2.66 26.18
CA SER A 147 -5.91 3.89 26.00
C SER A 147 -4.51 3.60 25.51
N ILE A 148 -3.95 4.52 24.74
CA ILE A 148 -2.54 4.46 24.30
C ILE A 148 -1.57 4.64 25.48
N GLU A 149 -2.02 5.28 26.56
CA GLU A 149 -1.24 5.48 27.78
C GLU A 149 -0.96 4.17 28.52
N ASP A 150 -1.77 3.13 28.27
CA ASP A 150 -1.56 1.79 28.84
C ASP A 150 -0.41 1.02 28.14
N VAL A 151 0.11 1.56 27.04
CA VAL A 151 1.19 0.92 26.26
C VAL A 151 2.54 1.43 26.74
N PRO A 152 3.52 0.54 27.04
CA PRO A 152 4.85 0.94 27.50
C PRO A 152 5.72 1.46 26.32
N LEU A 153 5.32 2.60 25.74
CA LEU A 153 5.93 3.18 24.53
C LEU A 153 7.38 3.65 24.72
N HIS A 154 7.89 3.68 25.94
CA HIS A 154 9.29 4.02 26.24
C HIS A 154 10.22 2.80 26.15
N GLU A 155 9.66 1.61 25.95
CA GLU A 155 10.40 0.36 25.83
C GLU A 155 10.24 -0.21 24.44
N GLY A 156 11.37 -0.51 23.77
CA GLY A 156 11.36 -1.11 22.45
C GLY A 156 11.00 -0.15 21.30
N ASP A 157 10.73 -0.74 20.13
CA ASP A 157 10.38 -0.03 18.90
C ASP A 157 8.91 -0.25 18.57
N TRP A 158 8.17 0.83 18.40
CA TRP A 158 6.74 0.80 18.17
C TRP A 158 6.36 1.38 16.80
N LEU A 159 5.48 0.68 16.10
CA LEU A 159 4.81 1.20 14.91
C LEU A 159 3.33 1.41 15.22
N ILE A 160 2.86 2.64 15.15
CA ILE A 160 1.47 2.98 15.39
C ILE A 160 0.78 3.26 14.05
N LEU A 161 -0.28 2.52 13.78
CA LEU A 161 -1.05 2.64 12.55
C LEU A 161 -2.46 3.13 12.87
N ALA A 162 -3.01 3.96 11.99
CA ALA A 162 -4.41 4.37 12.03
C ALA A 162 -4.99 4.38 10.61
N ARG A 163 -6.30 4.14 10.51
CA ARG A 163 -6.98 4.13 9.22
C ARG A 163 -6.93 5.48 8.50
N THR A 164 -6.96 6.59 9.25
CA THR A 164 -7.01 7.94 8.70
C THR A 164 -6.02 8.85 9.44
N ASN A 165 -5.53 9.89 8.75
CA ASN A 165 -4.53 10.81 9.31
C ASN A 165 -5.10 11.66 10.48
N ASP A 166 -6.40 11.96 10.49
CA ASP A 166 -7.04 12.72 11.58
C ASP A 166 -6.95 12.00 12.93
N LYS A 167 -7.05 10.66 12.93
CA LYS A 167 -6.86 9.86 14.14
C LYS A 167 -5.44 9.98 14.70
N LEU A 168 -4.44 10.14 13.83
CA LEU A 168 -3.07 10.38 14.24
C LEU A 168 -2.83 11.78 14.83
N ILE A 169 -3.68 12.77 14.52
CA ILE A 169 -3.53 14.14 15.08
C ILE A 169 -3.70 14.13 16.59
N LYS A 170 -4.76 13.48 17.08
CA LYS A 170 -5.00 13.34 18.53
C LYS A 170 -3.86 12.60 19.22
N LEU A 171 -3.44 11.50 18.61
CA LEU A 171 -2.33 10.70 19.10
C LEU A 171 -1.03 11.49 19.24
N LYS A 172 -0.71 12.38 18.27
CA LYS A 172 0.46 13.26 18.37
C LYS A 172 0.47 14.12 19.63
N SER A 173 -0.68 14.64 20.04
CA SER A 173 -0.78 15.45 21.25
C SER A 173 -0.50 14.62 22.49
N ILE A 174 -1.11 13.45 22.58
CA ILE A 174 -0.90 12.51 23.71
C ILE A 174 0.58 12.09 23.80
N LEU A 175 1.19 11.66 22.68
CA LEU A 175 2.61 11.28 22.69
C LEU A 175 3.56 12.41 23.10
N LYS A 176 3.22 13.68 22.77
CA LYS A 176 4.00 14.84 23.22
C LYS A 176 3.83 15.09 24.71
N GLU A 177 2.61 14.95 25.25
CA GLU A 177 2.32 15.08 26.68
C GLU A 177 3.04 14.00 27.49
N MET A 178 3.14 12.78 26.95
CA MET A 178 3.91 11.68 27.53
C MET A 178 5.43 11.81 27.34
N ALA A 179 5.91 12.87 26.69
CA ALA A 179 7.32 13.08 26.33
C ALA A 179 7.93 11.95 25.47
N ILE A 180 7.10 11.26 24.67
CA ILE A 180 7.53 10.21 23.75
C ILE A 180 8.02 10.83 22.45
N TYR A 181 9.22 10.47 22.02
CA TYR A 181 9.74 10.84 20.71
C TYR A 181 9.16 9.93 19.64
N PHE A 182 8.70 10.51 18.54
CA PHE A 182 8.11 9.76 17.44
C PHE A 182 8.48 10.37 16.08
N GLU A 183 8.29 9.58 15.04
CA GLU A 183 8.50 9.98 13.65
C GLU A 183 7.23 9.73 12.84
N ILE A 184 6.90 10.63 11.92
CA ILE A 184 5.76 10.48 11.00
C ILE A 184 6.25 10.68 9.58
N LYS A 185 6.17 9.64 8.78
CA LYS A 185 6.62 9.67 7.37
C LYS A 185 8.02 10.29 7.23
N GLY A 186 8.96 9.89 8.07
CA GLY A 186 10.33 10.40 8.09
C GLY A 186 10.52 11.78 8.73
N ARG A 187 9.44 12.42 9.24
CA ARG A 187 9.55 13.70 9.95
C ARG A 187 9.57 13.49 11.45
N LYS A 188 10.69 13.87 12.08
CA LYS A 188 10.88 13.76 13.53
C LYS A 188 10.02 14.75 14.30
N SER A 189 9.50 14.32 15.46
CA SER A 189 8.69 15.16 16.37
C SER A 189 9.50 16.21 17.12
N TYR A 190 10.81 16.13 17.06
CA TYR A 190 11.76 17.02 17.78
C TYR A 190 12.78 17.65 16.82
N LYS A 191 13.36 18.79 17.23
CA LYS A 191 14.45 19.43 16.50
C LYS A 191 15.77 18.78 16.90
N THR A 192 16.47 18.16 15.96
CA THR A 192 17.75 17.45 16.18
C THR A 192 18.78 18.31 16.94
N ARG A 193 18.82 19.63 16.72
CA ARG A 193 19.70 20.56 17.43
C ARG A 193 19.45 20.66 18.93
N LEU A 194 18.20 20.52 19.39
CA LEU A 194 17.86 20.51 20.81
C LEU A 194 18.28 19.20 21.50
N TYR A 195 18.15 18.08 20.77
CA TYR A 195 18.54 16.76 21.28
C TYR A 195 20.06 16.63 21.49
N THR A 196 20.86 17.21 20.57
CA THR A 196 22.34 17.23 20.71
C THR A 196 22.83 18.16 21.83
N ALA A 197 22.03 19.15 22.23
CA ALA A 197 22.40 20.05 23.33
C ALA A 197 22.13 19.48 24.74
N VAL A 198 21.35 18.38 24.83
CA VAL A 198 20.98 17.72 26.10
C VAL A 198 21.80 16.45 26.34
N LYS A 199 22.58 15.98 25.35
CA LYS A 199 23.59 14.94 25.51
C LYS A 199 24.94 15.54 25.87
#